data_fe6cff2159be96a2b68db0b52d36b95b
#
_entry.id   fe6cff2159be96a2b68db0b52d36b95b
#
_cell.length_a   1.000
_cell.length_b   1.000
_cell.length_c   1.000
_cell.angle_alpha   90.00
_cell.angle_beta   90.00
_cell.angle_gamma   90.00
#
_symmetry.space_group_name_H-M   'P 1'
#
loop_
_entity.id
_entity.type
_entity.pdbx_description
1 polymer ?
#
loop_
_entity_poly.entity_id
_entity_poly.type
_entity_poly.pdbx_seq_one_letter_code
_entity_poly.pdbx_strand_id
1 'polypeptide(L)'
;KDLGITELDFINETGATLKMGIRLKDWNGIGTEFLSPIQPSDTFKYNIDLNFLSCLSNGNVSDASFCGYLLGRDLSSYNFDRIKTTGHHSYHFDAHKVGKYLKSICIKHGVKNIDGEITSLNRNSLNGKLESIETTTGKIDADFWIDCSGFSRVLIGPMGGGWKSFSEH
;
A
#
# COMPACT_ATOMS: atom_id res chain seq x y z
N LYS A 1 -12.26 4.60 -6.85
CA LYS A 1 -13.53 5.02 -7.50
C LYS A 1 -14.32 3.82 -8.02
N ASP A 2 -13.65 2.81 -8.58
CA ASP A 2 -14.33 1.68 -9.25
C ASP A 2 -15.08 0.74 -8.28
N LEU A 3 -14.72 0.74 -7.00
CA LEU A 3 -15.40 -0.05 -5.97
C LEU A 3 -16.48 0.74 -5.19
N GLY A 4 -16.77 1.99 -5.58
CA GLY A 4 -17.73 2.84 -4.88
C GLY A 4 -17.28 3.29 -3.48
N ILE A 5 -15.99 3.14 -3.14
CA ILE A 5 -15.43 3.56 -1.86
C ILE A 5 -15.15 5.06 -1.90
N THR A 6 -15.74 5.82 -0.97
CA THR A 6 -15.36 7.21 -0.74
C THR A 6 -14.20 7.28 0.26
N GLU A 7 -13.42 8.36 0.20
CA GLU A 7 -12.35 8.60 1.17
C GLU A 7 -12.87 8.69 2.60
N LEU A 8 -14.02 9.35 2.77
CA LEU A 8 -14.65 9.51 4.07
C LEU A 8 -15.09 8.16 4.67
N ASP A 9 -15.71 7.30 3.84
CA ASP A 9 -16.09 5.95 4.27
C ASP A 9 -14.85 5.15 4.68
N PHE A 10 -13.78 5.21 3.88
CA PHE A 10 -12.53 4.53 4.19
C PHE A 10 -11.96 4.98 5.55
N ILE A 11 -11.89 6.30 5.78
CA ILE A 11 -11.37 6.87 7.04
C ILE A 11 -12.25 6.44 8.22
N ASN A 12 -13.57 6.55 8.10
CA ASN A 12 -14.50 6.23 9.17
C ASN A 12 -14.48 4.74 9.54
N GLU A 13 -14.49 3.85 8.54
CA GLU A 13 -14.54 2.41 8.75
C GLU A 13 -13.21 1.82 9.23
N THR A 14 -12.09 2.44 8.88
CA THR A 14 -10.76 1.90 9.22
C THR A 14 -10.05 2.66 10.32
N GLY A 15 -10.53 3.84 10.69
CA GLY A 15 -9.83 4.75 11.60
C GLY A 15 -8.53 5.27 11.00
N ALA A 16 -8.45 5.33 9.67
CA ALA A 16 -7.27 5.84 8.98
C ALA A 16 -7.04 7.32 9.24
N THR A 17 -5.78 7.73 9.21
CA THR A 17 -5.37 9.13 9.28
C THR A 17 -4.54 9.49 8.04
N LEU A 18 -4.49 10.77 7.70
CA LEU A 18 -3.75 11.24 6.53
C LEU A 18 -2.24 11.19 6.78
N LYS A 19 -1.51 10.68 5.79
CA LYS A 19 -0.06 10.65 5.77
C LYS A 19 0.45 11.60 4.69
N MET A 20 1.18 12.62 5.09
CA MET A 20 1.73 13.65 4.21
C MET A 20 3.14 13.31 3.71
N GLY A 21 3.84 12.45 4.43
CA GLY A 21 5.21 12.07 4.13
C GLY A 21 5.84 11.23 5.23
N ILE A 22 7.15 11.10 5.16
CA ILE A 22 7.97 10.38 6.13
C ILE A 22 9.03 11.33 6.65
N ARG A 23 9.18 11.38 7.97
CA ARG A 23 10.28 12.08 8.65
C ARG A 23 11.34 11.04 8.98
N LEU A 24 12.50 11.17 8.37
CA LEU A 24 13.64 10.25 8.53
C LEU A 24 14.65 10.89 9.46
N LYS A 25 14.88 10.26 10.62
CA LYS A 25 15.83 10.71 11.65
C LYS A 25 17.05 9.80 11.65
N ASP A 26 18.21 10.38 11.84
CA ASP A 26 19.50 9.70 11.97
C ASP A 26 19.89 8.81 10.77
N TRP A 27 19.23 8.98 9.64
CA TRP A 27 19.49 8.21 8.43
C TRP A 27 20.84 8.56 7.79
N ASN A 28 21.19 9.85 7.75
CA ASN A 28 22.44 10.35 7.20
C ASN A 28 23.51 10.66 8.28
N GLY A 29 23.30 10.16 9.51
CA GLY A 29 24.15 10.41 10.66
C GLY A 29 23.34 10.87 11.87
N ILE A 30 23.87 10.62 13.07
CA ILE A 30 23.19 10.95 14.33
C ILE A 30 22.89 12.46 14.39
N GLY A 31 21.66 12.82 14.76
CA GLY A 31 21.19 14.20 14.85
C GLY A 31 20.72 14.81 13.54
N THR A 32 20.79 14.07 12.41
CA THR A 32 20.25 14.56 11.14
C THR A 32 18.78 14.21 10.98
N GLU A 33 18.05 15.06 10.28
CA GLU A 33 16.65 14.81 9.92
C GLU A 33 16.37 15.33 8.52
N PHE A 34 15.57 14.58 7.75
CA PHE A 34 15.01 15.08 6.51
C PHE A 34 13.58 14.57 6.30
N LEU A 35 12.83 15.32 5.51
CA LEU A 35 11.44 15.03 5.18
C LEU A 35 11.34 14.48 3.77
N SER A 36 10.59 13.37 3.61
CA SER A 36 10.24 12.79 2.31
C SER A 36 8.73 12.91 2.11
N PRO A 37 8.24 13.94 1.40
CA PRO A 37 6.81 14.14 1.16
C PRO A 37 6.25 13.07 0.21
N ILE A 38 4.96 12.76 0.36
CA ILE A 38 4.25 11.83 -0.55
C ILE A 38 4.10 12.41 -1.95
N GLN A 39 3.85 13.72 -2.04
CA GLN A 39 3.73 14.40 -3.31
C GLN A 39 5.12 14.70 -3.89
N PRO A 40 5.39 14.35 -5.15
CA PRO A 40 6.57 14.84 -5.83
C PRO A 40 6.53 16.37 -5.90
N SER A 41 7.70 16.98 -6.00
CA SER A 41 7.78 18.43 -6.21
C SER A 41 7.03 18.83 -7.47
N ASP A 42 6.51 20.06 -7.52
CA ASP A 42 5.81 20.62 -8.69
C ASP A 42 6.73 20.83 -9.92
N THR A 43 7.98 20.40 -9.82
CA THR A 43 9.00 20.37 -10.86
C THR A 43 8.46 19.82 -12.19
N PHE A 44 7.75 18.69 -12.13
CA PHE A 44 7.20 18.05 -13.33
C PHE A 44 6.14 18.89 -14.04
N LYS A 45 5.44 19.75 -13.31
CA LYS A 45 4.39 20.60 -13.88
C LYS A 45 4.94 21.77 -14.68
N TYR A 46 6.06 22.31 -14.24
CA TYR A 46 6.64 23.54 -14.81
C TYR A 46 7.97 23.31 -15.52
N ASN A 47 8.46 22.09 -15.60
CA ASN A 47 9.77 21.74 -16.13
C ASN A 47 10.93 22.52 -15.47
N ILE A 48 10.78 22.83 -14.19
CA ILE A 48 11.76 23.55 -13.36
C ILE A 48 12.14 22.66 -12.19
N ASP A 49 13.43 22.49 -11.94
CA ASP A 49 13.86 21.77 -10.73
C ASP A 49 13.78 22.67 -9.50
N LEU A 50 12.61 22.65 -8.86
CA LEU A 50 12.37 23.40 -7.63
C LEU A 50 13.23 22.94 -6.46
N ASN A 51 13.63 21.67 -6.42
CA ASN A 51 14.54 21.16 -5.40
C ASN A 51 15.92 21.81 -5.58
N PHE A 52 16.42 21.88 -6.81
CA PHE A 52 17.68 22.53 -7.12
C PHE A 52 17.63 24.03 -6.82
N LEU A 53 16.58 24.72 -7.21
CA LEU A 53 16.37 26.13 -6.90
C LEU A 53 16.31 26.39 -5.39
N SER A 54 15.61 25.51 -4.64
CA SER A 54 15.52 25.60 -3.18
C SER A 54 16.89 25.42 -2.53
N CYS A 55 17.70 24.48 -3.01
CA CYS A 55 19.08 24.31 -2.54
C CYS A 55 19.94 25.55 -2.81
N LEU A 56 19.84 26.12 -4.02
CA LEU A 56 20.60 27.33 -4.39
C LEU A 56 20.22 28.56 -3.55
N SER A 57 18.96 28.68 -3.16
CA SER A 57 18.47 29.79 -2.34
C SER A 57 18.62 29.57 -0.83
N ASN A 58 19.32 28.51 -0.41
CA ASN A 58 19.38 28.06 0.98
C ASN A 58 17.98 27.83 1.60
N GLY A 59 16.97 27.55 0.76
CA GLY A 59 15.62 27.21 1.18
C GLY A 59 15.49 25.75 1.66
N ASN A 60 14.38 25.46 2.30
CA ASN A 60 14.08 24.10 2.71
C ASN A 60 13.51 23.32 1.50
N VAL A 61 14.22 22.26 1.06
CA VAL A 61 13.80 21.42 -0.07
C VAL A 61 12.40 20.82 0.14
N SER A 62 12.01 20.56 1.41
CA SER A 62 10.67 20.07 1.73
C SER A 62 9.57 21.04 1.31
N ASP A 63 9.83 22.34 1.28
CA ASP A 63 8.87 23.37 0.88
C ASP A 63 8.64 23.42 -0.66
N ALA A 64 9.42 22.66 -1.43
CA ALA A 64 9.23 22.52 -2.88
C ALA A 64 7.94 21.76 -3.27
N SER A 65 7.25 21.17 -2.32
CA SER A 65 5.94 20.54 -2.53
C SER A 65 4.95 20.94 -1.45
N PHE A 66 3.66 20.93 -1.79
CA PHE A 66 2.59 21.25 -0.83
C PHE A 66 2.60 20.30 0.37
N CYS A 67 2.78 19.00 0.13
CA CYS A 67 2.88 18.01 1.21
C CYS A 67 4.11 18.23 2.09
N GLY A 68 5.24 18.59 1.50
CA GLY A 68 6.46 18.91 2.25
C GLY A 68 6.29 20.15 3.13
N TYR A 69 5.66 21.19 2.59
CA TYR A 69 5.31 22.40 3.35
C TYR A 69 4.44 22.10 4.56
N LEU A 70 3.39 21.30 4.40
CA LEU A 70 2.50 20.91 5.48
C LEU A 70 3.20 20.01 6.51
N LEU A 71 3.98 19.03 6.04
CA LEU A 71 4.71 18.09 6.87
C LEU A 71 5.75 18.80 7.75
N GLY A 72 6.48 19.77 7.20
CA GLY A 72 7.46 20.56 7.94
C GLY A 72 6.87 21.46 9.03
N ARG A 73 5.56 21.68 9.00
CA ARG A 73 4.80 22.54 9.93
C ARG A 73 3.77 21.77 10.76
N ASP A 74 3.79 20.43 10.71
CA ASP A 74 2.84 19.55 11.37
C ASP A 74 1.35 19.89 11.05
N LEU A 75 1.10 20.31 9.80
CA LEU A 75 -0.23 20.66 9.31
C LEU A 75 -0.88 19.50 8.54
N SER A 76 -2.22 19.51 8.44
CA SER A 76 -3.01 18.55 7.67
C SER A 76 -3.45 19.10 6.33
N SER A 77 -3.57 18.23 5.33
CA SER A 77 -4.21 18.56 4.04
C SER A 77 -5.75 18.54 4.08
N TYR A 78 -6.34 18.14 5.21
CA TYR A 78 -7.79 18.07 5.34
C TYR A 78 -8.38 19.46 5.56
N ASN A 79 -9.34 19.84 4.70
CA ASN A 79 -10.09 21.07 4.84
C ASN A 79 -11.47 20.75 5.43
N PHE A 80 -11.64 21.02 6.72
CA PHE A 80 -12.87 20.74 7.46
C PHE A 80 -14.06 21.55 6.95
N ASP A 81 -13.86 22.77 6.46
CA ASP A 81 -14.95 23.63 5.97
C ASP A 81 -15.57 23.10 4.67
N ARG A 82 -14.78 22.38 3.89
CA ARG A 82 -15.20 21.83 2.59
C ARG A 82 -15.39 20.31 2.63
N ILE A 83 -15.14 19.68 3.75
CA ILE A 83 -15.23 18.22 3.95
C ILE A 83 -14.47 17.46 2.82
N LYS A 84 -13.31 17.94 2.46
CA LYS A 84 -12.45 17.30 1.47
C LYS A 84 -10.99 17.59 1.73
N THR A 85 -10.15 16.67 1.27
CA THR A 85 -8.72 16.86 1.28
C THR A 85 -8.26 17.76 0.14
N THR A 86 -7.19 18.49 0.37
CA THR A 86 -6.49 19.28 -0.64
C THR A 86 -5.07 18.75 -0.78
N GLY A 87 -4.64 18.55 -2.01
CA GLY A 87 -3.32 18.02 -2.31
C GLY A 87 -3.27 16.49 -2.32
N HIS A 88 -2.06 15.97 -2.43
CA HIS A 88 -1.78 14.53 -2.41
C HIS A 88 -1.49 14.08 -0.98
N HIS A 89 -1.91 12.87 -0.65
CA HIS A 89 -1.65 12.24 0.63
C HIS A 89 -1.72 10.72 0.46
N SER A 90 -1.30 10.02 1.48
CA SER A 90 -1.53 8.60 1.70
C SER A 90 -2.23 8.42 3.05
N TYR A 91 -2.22 7.20 3.59
CA TYR A 91 -2.89 6.90 4.85
C TYR A 91 -1.97 6.16 5.80
N HIS A 92 -2.12 6.43 7.09
CA HIS A 92 -1.80 5.50 8.16
C HIS A 92 -3.09 4.78 8.54
N PHE A 93 -3.06 3.47 8.61
CA PHE A 93 -4.24 2.68 8.92
C PHE A 93 -3.88 1.39 9.67
N ASP A 94 -4.86 0.85 10.37
CA ASP A 94 -4.80 -0.48 10.93
C ASP A 94 -5.10 -1.51 9.83
N ALA A 95 -4.11 -2.36 9.51
CA ALA A 95 -4.22 -3.36 8.44
C ALA A 95 -5.37 -4.36 8.67
N HIS A 96 -5.67 -4.70 9.94
CA HIS A 96 -6.79 -5.61 10.25
C HIS A 96 -8.15 -4.96 10.00
N LYS A 97 -8.30 -3.67 10.34
CA LYS A 97 -9.53 -2.92 10.05
C LYS A 97 -9.73 -2.76 8.56
N VAL A 98 -8.67 -2.39 7.82
CA VAL A 98 -8.73 -2.31 6.36
C VAL A 98 -9.08 -3.66 5.75
N GLY A 99 -8.46 -4.75 6.19
CA GLY A 99 -8.79 -6.10 5.72
C GLY A 99 -10.26 -6.46 5.92
N LYS A 100 -10.82 -6.19 7.10
CA LYS A 100 -12.25 -6.41 7.40
C LYS A 100 -13.15 -5.55 6.52
N TYR A 101 -12.82 -4.29 6.35
CA TYR A 101 -13.59 -3.36 5.53
C TYR A 101 -13.60 -3.80 4.06
N LEU A 102 -12.43 -4.07 3.47
CA LEU A 102 -12.32 -4.55 2.10
C LEU A 102 -13.02 -5.90 1.90
N LYS A 103 -12.91 -6.84 2.85
CA LYS A 103 -13.66 -8.10 2.83
C LYS A 103 -15.16 -7.86 2.72
N SER A 104 -15.71 -6.94 3.51
CA SER A 104 -17.13 -6.60 3.47
C SER A 104 -17.58 -6.07 2.11
N ILE A 105 -16.74 -5.24 1.48
CA ILE A 105 -17.00 -4.69 0.14
C ILE A 105 -16.93 -5.80 -0.91
N CYS A 106 -15.89 -6.64 -0.88
CA CYS A 106 -15.75 -7.77 -1.81
C CYS A 106 -16.98 -8.67 -1.77
N ILE A 107 -17.48 -9.01 -0.57
CA ILE A 107 -18.69 -9.83 -0.41
C ILE A 107 -19.91 -9.13 -1.02
N LYS A 108 -20.09 -7.82 -0.83
CA LYS A 108 -21.17 -7.04 -1.45
C LYS A 108 -21.09 -7.06 -2.99
N HIS A 109 -19.90 -7.18 -3.54
CA HIS A 109 -19.67 -7.32 -4.99
C HIS A 109 -19.67 -8.77 -5.48
N GLY A 110 -20.14 -9.70 -4.69
CA GLY A 110 -20.34 -11.10 -5.09
C GLY A 110 -19.10 -11.99 -4.96
N VAL A 111 -18.01 -11.50 -4.36
CA VAL A 111 -16.84 -12.32 -4.08
C VAL A 111 -17.17 -13.32 -2.97
N LYS A 112 -16.99 -14.61 -3.25
CA LYS A 112 -17.17 -15.68 -2.25
C LYS A 112 -15.96 -15.71 -1.34
N ASN A 113 -16.15 -15.45 -0.05
CA ASN A 113 -15.11 -15.65 0.96
C ASN A 113 -15.26 -17.06 1.54
N ILE A 114 -14.18 -17.82 1.55
CA ILE A 114 -14.09 -19.15 2.15
C ILE A 114 -13.07 -19.07 3.28
N ASP A 115 -13.52 -19.35 4.49
CA ASP A 115 -12.69 -19.38 5.68
C ASP A 115 -12.26 -20.82 5.93
N GLY A 116 -11.02 -21.15 5.58
CA GLY A 116 -10.48 -22.50 5.68
C GLY A 116 -8.98 -22.54 5.41
N GLU A 117 -8.32 -23.54 5.97
CA GLU A 117 -6.91 -23.81 5.73
C GLU A 117 -6.74 -24.69 4.51
N ILE A 118 -5.74 -24.39 3.67
CA ILE A 118 -5.36 -25.23 2.54
C ILE A 118 -4.61 -26.45 3.07
N THR A 119 -5.11 -27.64 2.77
CA THR A 119 -4.56 -28.91 3.23
C THR A 119 -3.77 -29.65 2.15
N SER A 120 -4.17 -29.50 0.88
CA SER A 120 -3.41 -30.08 -0.24
C SER A 120 -3.68 -29.36 -1.56
N LEU A 121 -2.78 -29.60 -2.51
CA LEU A 121 -2.83 -29.05 -3.87
C LEU A 121 -2.99 -30.19 -4.87
N ASN A 122 -4.00 -30.12 -5.74
CA ASN A 122 -4.21 -31.08 -6.81
C ASN A 122 -3.64 -30.53 -8.12
N ARG A 123 -2.57 -31.15 -8.60
CA ARG A 123 -1.85 -30.72 -9.80
C ARG A 123 -2.05 -31.73 -10.93
N ASN A 124 -2.19 -31.21 -12.12
CA ASN A 124 -2.16 -32.04 -13.33
C ASN A 124 -0.77 -32.68 -13.48
N SER A 125 -0.74 -34.00 -13.58
CA SER A 125 0.50 -34.77 -13.65
C SER A 125 1.29 -34.58 -14.95
N LEU A 126 0.61 -34.15 -16.02
CA LEU A 126 1.23 -33.98 -17.35
C LEU A 126 1.86 -32.61 -17.55
N ASN A 127 1.20 -31.57 -17.08
CA ASN A 127 1.61 -30.16 -17.33
C ASN A 127 1.93 -29.37 -16.05
N GLY A 128 1.73 -29.95 -14.87
CA GLY A 128 2.00 -29.32 -13.57
C GLY A 128 1.04 -28.21 -13.16
N LYS A 129 0.00 -27.93 -13.95
CA LYS A 129 -1.01 -26.87 -13.65
C LYS A 129 -1.73 -27.20 -12.34
N LEU A 130 -1.94 -26.21 -11.50
CA LEU A 130 -2.80 -26.33 -10.32
C LEU A 130 -4.27 -26.35 -10.78
N GLU A 131 -4.95 -27.45 -10.56
CA GLU A 131 -6.34 -27.66 -10.97
C GLU A 131 -7.31 -27.32 -9.84
N SER A 132 -6.96 -27.73 -8.62
CA SER A 132 -7.80 -27.48 -7.44
C SER A 132 -6.97 -27.48 -6.17
N ILE A 133 -7.55 -26.97 -5.10
CA ILE A 133 -7.02 -27.08 -3.74
C ILE A 133 -8.03 -27.78 -2.85
N GLU A 134 -7.56 -28.56 -1.89
CA GLU A 134 -8.37 -29.04 -0.79
C GLU A 134 -8.20 -28.10 0.40
N THR A 135 -9.29 -27.82 1.06
CA THR A 135 -9.32 -27.01 2.29
C THR A 135 -10.04 -27.75 3.40
N THR A 136 -9.92 -27.27 4.63
CA THR A 136 -10.67 -27.80 5.78
C THR A 136 -12.20 -27.72 5.60
N THR A 137 -12.68 -26.90 4.65
CA THR A 137 -14.10 -26.69 4.36
C THR A 137 -14.56 -27.28 3.02
N GLY A 138 -13.65 -27.91 2.27
CA GLY A 138 -13.95 -28.59 1.01
C GLY A 138 -13.02 -28.21 -0.13
N LYS A 139 -13.27 -28.79 -1.29
CA LYS A 139 -12.53 -28.60 -2.51
C LYS A 139 -12.89 -27.27 -3.19
N ILE A 140 -11.88 -26.59 -3.73
CA ILE A 140 -12.03 -25.37 -4.53
C ILE A 140 -11.34 -25.59 -5.87
N ASP A 141 -12.08 -25.34 -6.95
CA ASP A 141 -11.59 -25.35 -8.33
C ASP A 141 -11.51 -23.92 -8.85
N ALA A 142 -10.50 -23.60 -9.65
CA ALA A 142 -10.36 -22.30 -10.31
C ALA A 142 -9.52 -22.39 -11.58
N ASP A 143 -9.76 -21.48 -12.51
CA ASP A 143 -8.99 -21.36 -13.74
C ASP A 143 -7.68 -20.61 -13.52
N PHE A 144 -7.62 -19.73 -12.54
CA PHE A 144 -6.47 -18.90 -12.21
C PHE A 144 -6.30 -18.75 -10.69
N TRP A 145 -5.07 -18.70 -10.23
CA TRP A 145 -4.70 -18.64 -8.81
C TRP A 145 -3.78 -17.47 -8.52
N ILE A 146 -4.05 -16.77 -7.42
CA ILE A 146 -3.17 -15.74 -6.88
C ILE A 146 -2.77 -16.13 -5.48
N ASP A 147 -1.48 -16.36 -5.26
CA ASP A 147 -0.93 -16.73 -3.95
C ASP A 147 -0.59 -15.47 -3.14
N CYS A 148 -1.47 -15.10 -2.22
CA CYS A 148 -1.27 -13.99 -1.28
C CYS A 148 -0.82 -14.44 0.11
N SER A 149 -0.28 -15.67 0.25
CA SER A 149 0.14 -16.23 1.54
C SER A 149 1.48 -15.68 2.07
N GLY A 150 2.06 -14.71 1.39
CA GLY A 150 3.31 -14.06 1.80
C GLY A 150 4.49 -15.03 1.84
N PHE A 151 5.26 -15.02 2.91
CA PHE A 151 6.43 -15.89 3.06
C PHE A 151 6.09 -17.38 3.17
N SER A 152 4.85 -17.74 3.49
CA SER A 152 4.39 -19.13 3.53
C SER A 152 4.36 -19.79 2.15
N ARG A 153 4.13 -19.01 1.09
CA ARG A 153 4.15 -19.46 -0.31
C ARG A 153 3.35 -20.76 -0.53
N VAL A 154 2.14 -20.79 0.00
CA VAL A 154 1.34 -22.02 0.11
C VAL A 154 1.06 -22.65 -1.25
N LEU A 155 0.84 -21.86 -2.29
CA LEU A 155 0.62 -22.34 -3.66
C LEU A 155 1.93 -22.41 -4.46
N ILE A 156 2.68 -21.29 -4.50
CA ILE A 156 3.84 -21.17 -5.38
C ILE A 156 5.04 -21.98 -4.91
N GLY A 157 5.19 -22.20 -3.60
CA GLY A 157 6.27 -23.00 -3.02
C GLY A 157 6.29 -24.42 -3.55
N PRO A 158 5.22 -25.21 -3.36
CA PRO A 158 5.12 -26.58 -3.88
C PRO A 158 5.13 -26.67 -5.41
N MET A 159 4.85 -25.58 -6.13
CA MET A 159 4.91 -25.51 -7.59
C MET A 159 6.33 -25.26 -8.14
N GLY A 160 7.36 -25.26 -7.28
CA GLY A 160 8.75 -25.08 -7.69
C GLY A 160 9.25 -23.65 -7.64
N GLY A 161 8.47 -22.72 -7.09
CA GLY A 161 8.89 -21.34 -6.85
C GLY A 161 9.94 -21.30 -5.72
N GLY A 162 11.23 -21.25 -6.07
CA GLY A 162 12.33 -21.14 -5.11
C GLY A 162 12.57 -19.70 -4.62
N TRP A 163 13.23 -19.56 -3.46
CA TRP A 163 13.82 -18.30 -3.03
C TRP A 163 15.18 -18.10 -3.71
N LYS A 164 15.44 -16.89 -4.18
CA LYS A 164 16.78 -16.47 -4.59
C LYS A 164 17.38 -15.64 -3.48
N SER A 165 18.53 -16.06 -2.95
CA SER A 165 19.29 -15.24 -1.99
C SER A 165 20.03 -14.13 -2.71
N PHE A 166 20.07 -12.95 -2.12
CA PHE A 166 20.88 -11.80 -2.52
C PHE A 166 21.84 -11.38 -1.40
N SER A 167 22.11 -12.28 -0.45
CA SER A 167 22.95 -12.00 0.73
C SER A 167 24.44 -11.77 0.40
N GLU A 168 24.86 -12.04 -0.84
CA GLU A 168 26.24 -11.86 -1.31
C GLU A 168 26.44 -10.58 -2.15
N HIS A 169 25.46 -9.66 -2.14
CA HIS A 169 25.49 -8.41 -2.90
C HIS A 169 25.53 -7.19 -1.99
#